data_878f2fa8bad2681ea955fb9f87a91e42
#
_entry.id   878f2fa8bad2681ea955fb9f87a91e42
#
_cell.length_a   1.000
_cell.length_b   1.000
_cell.length_c   1.000
_cell.angle_alpha   90.00
_cell.angle_beta   90.00
_cell.angle_gamma   90.00
#
_symmetry.space_group_name_H-M   'P 1'
#
loop_
_entity.id
_entity.type
_entity.pdbx_description
1 polymer ?
#
loop_
_entity_poly.entity_id
_entity_poly.type
_entity_poly.pdbx_seq_one_letter_code
_entity_poly.pdbx_strand_id
1 'polypeptide(L)'
;MTKSQLSSTSALAAKRISVALEHDPYDVVINSGGVDHLGAELLRIGIRPNTKILVVSNADVATPYGGRCLSSLAQAGFQSSLLTIAAGEEQKTLSTFSTILDAAKENGLERQSLMLALGGGVVGDMTGFAASCWLRGIGVVQVPTTLLAMVDAAIGGKTGVNHPGGKNLIGAFHQPRLVMIDPDTLQTLPVREFRAGLAEVIKYGMIGDTDLFDLLERSAGFDDPLSISTELLETLLERSAQAKAL
;
A
#
# COMPACT_ATOMS: atom_id res chain seq x y z
N MET A 1 -21.71 -41.72 4.25
CA MET A 1 -20.91 -40.98 5.24
C MET A 1 -19.62 -40.55 4.60
N THR A 2 -19.58 -39.41 4.01
CA THR A 2 -18.41 -38.84 3.33
C THR A 2 -17.96 -37.65 4.14
N LYS A 3 -16.84 -37.78 4.85
CA LYS A 3 -16.19 -36.69 5.59
C LYS A 3 -15.60 -35.69 4.57
N SER A 4 -16.21 -34.52 4.45
CA SER A 4 -15.59 -33.35 3.85
C SER A 4 -14.37 -32.96 4.67
N GLN A 5 -13.19 -33.17 4.13
CA GLN A 5 -11.96 -32.58 4.66
C GLN A 5 -11.96 -31.09 4.29
N LEU A 6 -12.35 -30.26 5.23
CA LEU A 6 -11.99 -28.83 5.22
C LEU A 6 -10.49 -28.76 5.44
N SER A 7 -9.74 -28.46 4.37
CA SER A 7 -8.34 -28.07 4.48
C SER A 7 -8.31 -26.73 5.21
N SER A 8 -7.94 -26.75 6.47
CA SER A 8 -7.53 -25.55 7.20
C SER A 8 -6.21 -25.07 6.58
N THR A 9 -6.29 -24.13 5.66
CA THR A 9 -5.13 -23.32 5.31
C THR A 9 -4.78 -22.55 6.59
N SER A 10 -3.68 -22.91 7.22
CA SER A 10 -3.12 -22.14 8.34
C SER A 10 -2.84 -20.74 7.80
N ALA A 11 -3.65 -19.78 8.16
CA ALA A 11 -3.35 -18.37 7.89
C ALA A 11 -2.02 -18.07 8.61
N LEU A 12 -0.97 -17.79 7.87
CA LEU A 12 0.30 -17.32 8.43
C LEU A 12 0.00 -16.06 9.25
N ALA A 13 0.58 -15.97 10.44
CA ALA A 13 0.37 -14.83 11.30
C ALA A 13 0.93 -13.56 10.62
N ALA A 14 0.17 -12.47 10.64
CA ALA A 14 0.58 -11.19 10.06
C ALA A 14 1.97 -10.78 10.57
N LYS A 15 2.90 -10.50 9.66
CA LYS A 15 4.23 -9.97 9.99
C LYS A 15 4.13 -8.46 10.18
N ARG A 16 4.89 -7.94 11.15
CA ARG A 16 4.82 -6.53 11.52
C ARG A 16 6.22 -5.96 11.68
N ILE A 17 6.48 -4.86 10.98
CA ILE A 17 7.75 -4.13 11.00
C ILE A 17 7.43 -2.73 11.49
N SER A 18 7.98 -2.36 12.64
CA SER A 18 7.79 -1.01 13.19
C SER A 18 8.83 -0.06 12.61
N VAL A 19 8.36 1.03 12.01
CA VAL A 19 9.18 2.15 11.54
C VAL A 19 9.28 3.15 12.69
N ALA A 20 10.39 3.09 13.41
CA ALA A 20 10.63 3.87 14.63
C ALA A 20 11.15 5.27 14.27
N LEU A 21 10.24 6.22 14.05
CA LEU A 21 10.57 7.63 13.85
C LEU A 21 10.39 8.40 15.18
N GLU A 22 11.15 9.47 15.35
CA GLU A 22 10.99 10.37 16.50
C GLU A 22 9.59 10.99 16.55
N HIS A 23 9.05 11.32 15.36
CA HIS A 23 7.69 11.79 15.17
C HIS A 23 6.96 10.88 14.21
N ASP A 24 5.68 10.59 14.49
CA ASP A 24 4.78 9.78 13.66
C ASP A 24 5.31 8.36 13.34
N PRO A 25 5.69 7.55 14.35
CA PRO A 25 6.04 6.15 14.12
C PRO A 25 4.83 5.38 13.57
N TYR A 26 5.08 4.38 12.73
CA TYR A 26 4.03 3.57 12.14
C TYR A 26 4.49 2.13 11.92
N ASP A 27 3.53 1.26 11.62
CA ASP A 27 3.81 -0.13 11.29
C ASP A 27 3.65 -0.40 9.79
N VAL A 28 4.51 -1.24 9.26
CA VAL A 28 4.31 -1.97 8.01
C VAL A 28 3.80 -3.36 8.37
N VAL A 29 2.61 -3.72 7.90
CA VAL A 29 1.97 -5.01 8.16
C VAL A 29 1.89 -5.80 6.87
N ILE A 30 2.46 -7.00 6.86
CA ILE A 30 2.41 -7.94 5.75
C ILE A 30 1.43 -9.05 6.12
N ASN A 31 0.35 -9.18 5.38
CA ASN A 31 -0.71 -10.15 5.66
C ASN A 31 -1.45 -10.54 4.38
N SER A 32 -1.38 -11.80 3.98
CA SER A 32 -2.19 -12.33 2.88
C SER A 32 -3.68 -12.20 3.20
N GLY A 33 -4.48 -11.68 2.27
CA GLY A 33 -5.87 -11.27 2.52
C GLY A 33 -6.00 -10.00 3.36
N GLY A 34 -4.93 -9.23 3.52
CA GLY A 34 -4.88 -8.03 4.35
C GLY A 34 -5.92 -6.97 4.01
N VAL A 35 -6.31 -6.86 2.74
CA VAL A 35 -7.38 -5.95 2.29
C VAL A 35 -8.70 -6.25 3.00
N ASP A 36 -9.04 -7.51 3.25
CA ASP A 36 -10.27 -7.91 3.95
C ASP A 36 -10.22 -7.66 5.46
N HIS A 37 -9.02 -7.45 6.02
CA HIS A 37 -8.79 -7.20 7.44
C HIS A 37 -8.40 -5.75 7.76
N LEU A 38 -8.38 -4.89 6.75
CA LEU A 38 -7.92 -3.51 6.86
C LEU A 38 -8.68 -2.70 7.91
N GLY A 39 -10.00 -2.84 7.98
CA GLY A 39 -10.81 -2.17 8.99
C GLY A 39 -10.42 -2.56 10.42
N ALA A 40 -10.17 -3.84 10.67
CA ALA A 40 -9.72 -4.32 11.98
C ALA A 40 -8.33 -3.77 12.34
N GLU A 41 -7.42 -3.69 11.37
CA GLU A 41 -6.10 -3.10 11.58
C GLU A 41 -6.17 -1.60 11.90
N LEU A 42 -7.05 -0.85 11.25
CA LEU A 42 -7.25 0.56 11.57
C LEU A 42 -7.76 0.76 13.01
N LEU A 43 -8.69 -0.08 13.47
CA LEU A 43 -9.14 -0.07 14.86
C LEU A 43 -7.98 -0.39 15.83
N ARG A 44 -7.13 -1.36 15.47
CA ARG A 44 -5.98 -1.76 16.28
C ARG A 44 -4.95 -0.64 16.48
N ILE A 45 -4.73 0.19 15.46
CA ILE A 45 -3.86 1.37 15.56
C ILE A 45 -4.56 2.60 16.16
N GLY A 46 -5.77 2.43 16.69
CA GLY A 46 -6.50 3.47 17.43
C GLY A 46 -7.32 4.43 16.58
N ILE A 47 -7.58 4.12 15.31
CA ILE A 47 -8.54 4.90 14.51
C ILE A 47 -9.94 4.60 15.01
N ARG A 48 -10.71 5.64 15.29
CA ARG A 48 -12.05 5.50 15.90
C ARG A 48 -13.10 5.09 14.87
N PRO A 49 -14.09 4.26 15.24
CA PRO A 49 -15.28 4.06 14.41
C PRO A 49 -15.95 5.39 14.03
N ASN A 50 -16.70 5.39 12.95
CA ASN A 50 -17.31 6.58 12.32
C ASN A 50 -16.32 7.59 11.71
N THR A 51 -15.00 7.32 11.75
CA THR A 51 -14.04 8.12 10.99
C THR A 51 -14.37 8.05 9.49
N LYS A 52 -14.38 9.21 8.83
CA LYS A 52 -14.55 9.29 7.37
C LYS A 52 -13.26 8.94 6.68
N ILE A 53 -13.33 8.08 5.66
CA ILE A 53 -12.17 7.60 4.91
C ILE A 53 -12.44 7.76 3.42
N LEU A 54 -11.63 8.57 2.73
CA LEU A 54 -11.61 8.62 1.27
C LEU A 54 -10.58 7.61 0.76
N VAL A 55 -11.06 6.54 0.15
CA VAL A 55 -10.24 5.57 -0.56
C VAL A 55 -9.97 6.12 -1.97
N VAL A 56 -8.71 6.24 -2.34
CA VAL A 56 -8.27 6.64 -3.68
C VAL A 56 -7.65 5.43 -4.35
N SER A 57 -8.09 5.12 -5.56
CA SER A 57 -7.59 3.97 -6.35
C SER A 57 -7.63 4.28 -7.84
N ASN A 58 -7.19 3.35 -8.68
CA ASN A 58 -7.43 3.37 -10.12
C ASN A 58 -8.32 2.19 -10.53
N ALA A 59 -8.83 2.20 -11.76
CA ALA A 59 -9.79 1.19 -12.21
C ALA A 59 -9.24 -0.25 -12.17
N ASP A 60 -7.96 -0.45 -12.49
CA ASP A 60 -7.32 -1.77 -12.54
C ASP A 60 -7.28 -2.42 -11.14
N VAL A 61 -7.13 -1.60 -10.10
CA VAL A 61 -7.08 -2.04 -8.70
C VAL A 61 -8.45 -1.97 -8.02
N ALA A 62 -9.24 -0.93 -8.30
CA ALA A 62 -10.56 -0.76 -7.72
C ALA A 62 -11.52 -1.90 -8.10
N THR A 63 -11.41 -2.41 -9.33
CA THR A 63 -12.28 -3.50 -9.82
C THR A 63 -12.12 -4.77 -8.98
N PRO A 64 -10.93 -5.34 -8.76
CA PRO A 64 -10.77 -6.55 -7.94
C PRO A 64 -10.79 -6.30 -6.43
N TYR A 65 -10.32 -5.15 -5.95
CA TYR A 65 -10.04 -4.94 -4.52
C TYR A 65 -10.88 -3.84 -3.86
N GLY A 66 -11.43 -2.89 -4.62
CA GLY A 66 -12.16 -1.75 -4.06
C GLY A 66 -13.36 -2.15 -3.21
N GLY A 67 -14.18 -3.10 -3.71
CA GLY A 67 -15.33 -3.60 -2.95
C GLY A 67 -14.95 -4.33 -1.66
N ARG A 68 -13.86 -5.12 -1.69
CA ARG A 68 -13.32 -5.81 -0.50
C ARG A 68 -12.82 -4.79 0.54
N CYS A 69 -12.07 -3.79 0.11
CA CYS A 69 -11.59 -2.70 0.97
C CYS A 69 -12.75 -1.96 1.64
N LEU A 70 -13.75 -1.49 0.88
CA LEU A 70 -14.91 -0.79 1.43
C LEU A 70 -15.72 -1.67 2.39
N SER A 71 -15.89 -2.97 2.07
CA SER A 71 -16.58 -3.93 2.94
C SER A 71 -15.86 -4.09 4.28
N SER A 72 -14.53 -4.25 4.26
CA SER A 72 -13.71 -4.34 5.47
C SER A 72 -13.82 -3.09 6.34
N LEU A 73 -13.76 -1.90 5.72
CA LEU A 73 -13.92 -0.63 6.44
C LEU A 73 -15.32 -0.47 7.04
N ALA A 74 -16.36 -0.82 6.29
CA ALA A 74 -17.74 -0.74 6.75
C ALA A 74 -18.03 -1.70 7.92
N GLN A 75 -17.50 -2.94 7.89
CA GLN A 75 -17.61 -3.91 8.99
C GLN A 75 -16.98 -3.40 10.28
N ALA A 76 -15.92 -2.61 10.18
CA ALA A 76 -15.26 -1.96 11.31
C ALA A 76 -15.93 -0.65 11.75
N GLY A 77 -17.03 -0.26 11.11
CA GLY A 77 -17.82 0.93 11.45
C GLY A 77 -17.28 2.24 10.88
N PHE A 78 -16.40 2.21 9.87
CA PHE A 78 -15.92 3.41 9.18
C PHE A 78 -16.90 3.90 8.12
N GLN A 79 -16.91 5.21 7.87
CA GLN A 79 -17.66 5.84 6.78
C GLN A 79 -16.72 6.03 5.59
N SER A 80 -16.77 5.14 4.61
CA SER A 80 -15.81 5.16 3.49
C SER A 80 -16.46 5.46 2.16
N SER A 81 -15.75 6.19 1.30
CA SER A 81 -16.08 6.47 -0.10
C SER A 81 -14.89 6.11 -0.98
N LEU A 82 -15.13 5.82 -2.26
CA LEU A 82 -14.11 5.47 -3.24
C LEU A 82 -14.05 6.51 -4.34
N LEU A 83 -12.86 7.05 -4.57
CA LEU A 83 -12.51 7.83 -5.74
C LEU A 83 -11.64 6.98 -6.67
N THR A 84 -12.03 6.83 -7.92
CA THR A 84 -11.21 6.18 -8.94
C THR A 84 -10.60 7.24 -9.86
N ILE A 85 -9.27 7.30 -9.91
CA ILE A 85 -8.50 8.14 -10.81
C ILE A 85 -7.99 7.32 -12.00
N ALA A 86 -7.55 7.97 -13.08
CA ALA A 86 -6.93 7.26 -14.19
C ALA A 86 -5.57 6.64 -13.78
N ALA A 87 -5.24 5.49 -14.38
CA ALA A 87 -3.96 4.82 -14.17
C ALA A 87 -2.84 5.44 -15.01
N GLY A 88 -1.60 5.29 -14.57
CA GLY A 88 -0.41 5.67 -15.32
C GLY A 88 0.37 6.82 -14.68
N GLU A 89 1.67 6.84 -14.95
CA GLU A 89 2.59 7.87 -14.43
C GLU A 89 2.25 9.28 -14.96
N GLU A 90 1.67 9.39 -16.14
CA GLU A 90 1.20 10.64 -16.74
C GLU A 90 0.06 11.29 -15.95
N GLN A 91 -0.62 10.53 -15.10
CA GLN A 91 -1.68 11.01 -14.22
C GLN A 91 -1.15 11.64 -12.92
N LYS A 92 0.15 11.50 -12.65
CA LYS A 92 0.78 12.05 -11.44
C LYS A 92 0.97 13.56 -11.56
N THR A 93 -0.14 14.31 -11.60
CA THR A 93 -0.20 15.74 -11.92
C THR A 93 -0.92 16.56 -10.86
N LEU A 94 -0.72 17.89 -10.88
CA LEU A 94 -1.50 18.84 -10.06
C LEU A 94 -3.00 18.81 -10.38
N SER A 95 -3.40 18.51 -11.61
CA SER A 95 -4.82 18.37 -11.97
C SER A 95 -5.46 17.19 -11.25
N THR A 96 -4.84 16.01 -11.32
CA THR A 96 -5.33 14.80 -10.60
C THR A 96 -5.29 15.00 -9.08
N PHE A 97 -4.26 15.66 -8.56
CA PHE A 97 -4.19 16.06 -7.16
C PHE A 97 -5.37 16.95 -6.76
N SER A 98 -5.74 17.96 -7.57
CA SER A 98 -6.92 18.79 -7.32
C SER A 98 -8.21 17.97 -7.26
N THR A 99 -8.37 16.99 -8.15
CA THR A 99 -9.53 16.07 -8.14
C THR A 99 -9.65 15.30 -6.81
N ILE A 100 -8.51 14.88 -6.22
CA ILE A 100 -8.53 14.20 -4.91
C ILE A 100 -8.98 15.17 -3.81
N LEU A 101 -8.54 16.44 -3.85
CA LEU A 101 -8.97 17.44 -2.87
C LEU A 101 -10.46 17.81 -3.02
N ASP A 102 -10.97 17.88 -4.26
CA ASP A 102 -12.39 18.11 -4.51
C ASP A 102 -13.23 16.96 -3.95
N ALA A 103 -12.83 15.72 -4.17
CA ALA A 103 -13.47 14.54 -3.58
C ALA A 103 -13.42 14.55 -2.04
N ALA A 104 -12.31 15.00 -1.45
CA ALA A 104 -12.21 15.15 0.01
C ALA A 104 -13.23 16.16 0.55
N LYS A 105 -13.44 17.28 -0.16
CA LYS A 105 -14.46 18.27 0.18
C LYS A 105 -15.87 17.73 0.04
N GLU A 106 -16.17 17.07 -1.07
CA GLU A 106 -17.50 16.51 -1.37
C GLU A 106 -17.91 15.44 -0.33
N ASN A 107 -16.95 14.62 0.13
CA ASN A 107 -17.17 13.63 1.16
C ASN A 107 -17.07 14.20 2.58
N GLY A 108 -16.86 15.50 2.73
CA GLY A 108 -16.83 16.20 4.01
C GLY A 108 -15.75 15.69 4.95
N LEU A 109 -14.52 15.44 4.42
CA LEU A 109 -13.39 15.03 5.24
C LEU A 109 -12.99 16.12 6.22
N GLU A 110 -12.83 15.75 7.47
CA GLU A 110 -12.48 16.58 8.62
C GLU A 110 -11.02 16.32 9.05
N ARG A 111 -10.53 17.05 10.06
CA ARG A 111 -9.14 16.92 10.54
C ARG A 111 -8.78 15.52 11.09
N GLN A 112 -9.75 14.77 11.55
CA GLN A 112 -9.56 13.40 12.05
C GLN A 112 -9.89 12.33 11.00
N SER A 113 -10.29 12.74 9.80
CA SER A 113 -10.53 11.84 8.68
C SER A 113 -9.22 11.27 8.14
N LEU A 114 -9.32 10.25 7.30
CA LEU A 114 -8.18 9.62 6.65
C LEU A 114 -8.34 9.67 5.13
N MET A 115 -7.23 9.72 4.44
CA MET A 115 -7.13 9.27 3.06
C MET A 115 -6.46 7.90 3.03
N LEU A 116 -6.93 7.02 2.15
CA LEU A 116 -6.39 5.68 1.98
C LEU A 116 -6.02 5.46 0.52
N ALA A 117 -4.76 5.19 0.27
CA ALA A 117 -4.25 4.88 -1.05
C ALA A 117 -4.31 3.37 -1.30
N LEU A 118 -5.19 2.92 -2.17
CA LEU A 118 -5.28 1.52 -2.59
C LEU A 118 -4.74 1.41 -4.03
N GLY A 119 -3.45 1.11 -4.20
CA GLY A 119 -2.86 1.09 -5.54
C GLY A 119 -1.33 1.05 -5.56
N GLY A 120 -0.75 1.26 -6.73
CA GLY A 120 0.69 1.39 -6.92
C GLY A 120 1.25 2.74 -6.45
N GLY A 121 2.54 2.98 -6.68
CA GLY A 121 3.25 4.17 -6.21
C GLY A 121 2.63 5.50 -6.65
N VAL A 122 2.07 5.57 -7.87
CA VAL A 122 1.38 6.78 -8.37
C VAL A 122 0.18 7.15 -7.48
N VAL A 123 -0.66 6.16 -7.15
CA VAL A 123 -1.82 6.36 -6.26
C VAL A 123 -1.34 6.73 -4.86
N GLY A 124 -0.32 6.01 -4.35
CA GLY A 124 0.26 6.26 -3.03
C GLY A 124 0.80 7.68 -2.86
N ASP A 125 1.62 8.11 -3.82
CA ASP A 125 2.27 9.43 -3.79
C ASP A 125 1.26 10.58 -3.87
N MET A 126 0.30 10.50 -4.79
CA MET A 126 -0.73 11.54 -4.95
C MET A 126 -1.67 11.62 -3.75
N THR A 127 -2.11 10.46 -3.23
CA THR A 127 -2.99 10.41 -2.07
C THR A 127 -2.29 10.92 -0.82
N GLY A 128 -1.04 10.52 -0.60
CA GLY A 128 -0.23 11.01 0.50
C GLY A 128 0.00 12.51 0.44
N PHE A 129 0.28 13.05 -0.75
CA PHE A 129 0.44 14.48 -0.93
C PHE A 129 -0.89 15.23 -0.73
N ALA A 130 -2.01 14.70 -1.21
CA ALA A 130 -3.32 15.28 -0.96
C ALA A 130 -3.66 15.29 0.55
N ALA A 131 -3.36 14.21 1.27
CA ALA A 131 -3.53 14.14 2.71
C ALA A 131 -2.67 15.17 3.45
N SER A 132 -1.42 15.38 3.03
CA SER A 132 -0.53 16.38 3.63
C SER A 132 -1.03 17.82 3.47
N CYS A 133 -1.77 18.10 2.40
CA CYS A 133 -2.28 19.44 2.09
C CYS A 133 -3.69 19.68 2.65
N TRP A 134 -4.54 18.64 2.70
CA TRP A 134 -5.93 18.78 3.15
C TRP A 134 -6.00 19.22 4.61
N LEU A 135 -6.67 20.35 4.87
CA LEU A 135 -6.79 20.99 6.20
C LEU A 135 -5.44 21.19 6.93
N ARG A 136 -4.35 21.32 6.20
CA ARG A 136 -2.94 21.39 6.66
C ARG A 136 -2.39 20.09 7.20
N GLY A 137 -2.94 18.97 6.78
CA GLY A 137 -2.51 17.61 7.11
C GLY A 137 -3.57 16.80 7.81
N ILE A 138 -3.96 15.67 7.19
CA ILE A 138 -4.75 14.61 7.79
C ILE A 138 -4.00 13.29 7.66
N GLY A 139 -4.41 12.26 8.40
CA GLY A 139 -3.76 10.96 8.31
C GLY A 139 -3.91 10.30 6.94
N VAL A 140 -2.88 9.54 6.54
CA VAL A 140 -2.90 8.70 5.34
C VAL A 140 -2.57 7.25 5.69
N VAL A 141 -3.19 6.33 4.96
CA VAL A 141 -2.94 4.88 5.02
C VAL A 141 -2.52 4.41 3.63
N GLN A 142 -1.46 3.62 3.56
CA GLN A 142 -0.96 3.04 2.31
C GLN A 142 -1.35 1.57 2.21
N VAL A 143 -1.99 1.19 1.12
CA VAL A 143 -2.31 -0.19 0.76
C VAL A 143 -1.72 -0.45 -0.63
N PRO A 144 -0.39 -0.68 -0.70
CA PRO A 144 0.30 -0.87 -1.96
C PRO A 144 -0.12 -2.18 -2.65
N THR A 145 -0.33 -2.13 -3.97
CA THR A 145 -0.75 -3.27 -4.79
C THR A 145 0.24 -3.60 -5.91
N THR A 146 1.38 -2.94 -5.97
CA THR A 146 2.50 -3.29 -6.84
C THR A 146 3.71 -3.66 -6.01
N LEU A 147 4.55 -4.58 -6.48
CA LEU A 147 5.74 -5.00 -5.74
C LEU A 147 6.65 -3.80 -5.44
N LEU A 148 6.87 -2.92 -6.41
CA LEU A 148 7.68 -1.71 -6.21
C LEU A 148 7.12 -0.81 -5.10
N ALA A 149 5.80 -0.64 -5.03
CA ALA A 149 5.20 0.15 -3.97
C ALA A 149 5.28 -0.55 -2.60
N MET A 150 5.16 -1.87 -2.56
CA MET A 150 5.26 -2.67 -1.33
C MET A 150 6.65 -2.59 -0.69
N VAL A 151 7.71 -2.58 -1.51
CA VAL A 151 9.09 -2.62 -1.01
C VAL A 151 9.77 -1.25 -0.94
N ASP A 152 9.22 -0.23 -1.61
CA ASP A 152 9.84 1.10 -1.67
C ASP A 152 8.84 2.25 -1.49
N ALA A 153 7.97 2.52 -2.47
CA ALA A 153 7.26 3.79 -2.56
C ALA A 153 6.29 4.07 -1.41
N ALA A 154 5.66 3.04 -0.82
CA ALA A 154 4.71 3.21 0.29
C ALA A 154 5.39 3.48 1.63
N ILE A 155 6.72 3.32 1.74
CA ILE A 155 7.50 3.41 2.99
C ILE A 155 8.39 4.64 2.96
N GLY A 156 8.39 5.43 4.03
CA GLY A 156 9.26 6.61 4.18
C GLY A 156 8.60 7.95 3.89
N GLY A 157 7.28 7.96 3.59
CA GLY A 157 6.48 9.19 3.55
C GLY A 157 6.81 10.17 2.42
N LYS A 158 7.56 9.76 1.41
CA LYS A 158 7.81 10.60 0.21
C LYS A 158 6.54 10.63 -0.61
N THR A 159 5.92 11.81 -0.74
CA THR A 159 4.67 11.99 -1.46
C THR A 159 4.78 13.15 -2.43
N GLY A 160 4.07 13.11 -3.56
CA GLY A 160 4.16 14.21 -4.51
C GLY A 160 3.58 13.93 -5.88
N VAL A 161 3.73 14.92 -6.73
CA VAL A 161 3.32 14.91 -8.14
C VAL A 161 4.45 15.39 -9.04
N ASN A 162 4.31 15.12 -10.33
CA ASN A 162 5.25 15.56 -11.34
C ASN A 162 4.98 17.03 -11.75
N HIS A 163 6.04 17.71 -12.14
CA HIS A 163 6.02 19.00 -12.78
C HIS A 163 6.45 18.85 -14.25
N PRO A 164 6.02 19.69 -15.19
CA PRO A 164 6.51 19.61 -16.57
C PRO A 164 8.04 19.64 -16.72
N GLY A 165 8.74 20.23 -15.75
CA GLY A 165 10.20 20.28 -15.71
C GLY A 165 10.90 19.06 -15.09
N GLY A 166 10.16 18.08 -14.55
CA GLY A 166 10.76 16.88 -13.96
C GLY A 166 9.82 16.11 -13.02
N LYS A 167 10.20 14.85 -12.77
CA LYS A 167 9.44 13.97 -11.88
C LYS A 167 9.63 14.34 -10.40
N ASN A 168 8.55 14.20 -9.61
CA ASN A 168 8.56 14.33 -8.15
C ASN A 168 9.08 15.67 -7.59
N LEU A 169 8.96 16.76 -8.35
CA LEU A 169 9.45 18.07 -7.92
C LEU A 169 8.49 18.79 -6.97
N ILE A 170 7.25 18.37 -6.89
CA ILE A 170 6.21 18.98 -6.04
C ILE A 170 5.73 17.91 -5.06
N GLY A 171 5.91 18.12 -3.77
CA GLY A 171 5.51 17.14 -2.78
C GLY A 171 5.81 17.53 -1.34
N ALA A 172 5.57 16.59 -0.46
CA ALA A 172 5.82 16.71 0.98
C ALA A 172 6.30 15.37 1.55
N PHE A 173 7.05 15.44 2.65
CA PHE A 173 7.24 14.28 3.51
C PHE A 173 6.01 14.15 4.42
N HIS A 174 5.26 13.07 4.27
CA HIS A 174 4.04 12.81 5.05
C HIS A 174 3.95 11.33 5.40
N GLN A 175 4.32 11.00 6.64
CA GLN A 175 4.38 9.61 7.08
C GLN A 175 2.99 8.98 7.15
N PRO A 176 2.82 7.74 6.69
CA PRO A 176 1.55 7.03 6.79
C PRO A 176 1.27 6.62 8.25
N ARG A 177 0.00 6.47 8.60
CA ARG A 177 -0.42 5.88 9.88
C ARG A 177 -0.28 4.35 9.90
N LEU A 178 -0.27 3.76 8.71
CA LEU A 178 -0.13 2.33 8.48
C LEU A 178 0.26 2.09 7.02
N VAL A 179 1.13 1.12 6.79
CA VAL A 179 1.31 0.49 5.47
C VAL A 179 0.80 -0.94 5.57
N MET A 180 -0.27 -1.28 4.84
CA MET A 180 -0.84 -2.62 4.78
C MET A 180 -0.45 -3.29 3.47
N ILE A 181 0.46 -4.22 3.51
CA ILE A 181 0.90 -5.01 2.37
C ILE A 181 0.09 -6.30 2.34
N ASP A 182 -0.70 -6.48 1.30
CA ASP A 182 -1.42 -7.72 0.99
C ASP A 182 -0.76 -8.38 -0.22
N PRO A 183 0.07 -9.43 -0.02
CA PRO A 183 0.76 -10.11 -1.11
C PRO A 183 -0.20 -10.67 -2.18
N ASP A 184 -1.44 -10.99 -1.81
CA ASP A 184 -2.43 -11.54 -2.74
C ASP A 184 -2.82 -10.55 -3.83
N THR A 185 -2.62 -9.25 -3.61
CA THR A 185 -2.88 -8.23 -4.64
C THR A 185 -1.92 -8.32 -5.83
N LEU A 186 -0.76 -8.96 -5.67
CA LEU A 186 0.18 -9.20 -6.76
C LEU A 186 -0.33 -10.21 -7.80
N GLN A 187 -1.35 -11.01 -7.47
CA GLN A 187 -1.94 -11.98 -8.40
C GLN A 187 -2.55 -11.32 -9.65
N THR A 188 -2.94 -10.06 -9.55
CA THR A 188 -3.47 -9.27 -10.68
C THR A 188 -2.44 -8.32 -11.29
N LEU A 189 -1.21 -8.30 -10.76
CA LEU A 189 -0.17 -7.41 -11.23
C LEU A 189 0.43 -7.92 -12.55
N PRO A 190 0.53 -7.08 -13.60
CA PRO A 190 1.20 -7.46 -14.83
C PRO A 190 2.66 -7.88 -14.58
N VAL A 191 3.11 -8.94 -15.25
CA VAL A 191 4.48 -9.49 -15.11
C VAL A 191 5.56 -8.43 -15.26
N ARG A 192 5.38 -7.49 -16.19
CA ARG A 192 6.33 -6.38 -16.40
C ARG A 192 6.50 -5.53 -15.14
N GLU A 193 5.40 -5.20 -14.48
CA GLU A 193 5.41 -4.39 -13.25
C GLU A 193 5.96 -5.18 -12.05
N PHE A 194 5.70 -6.48 -12.00
CA PHE A 194 6.31 -7.37 -11.01
C PHE A 194 7.83 -7.39 -11.14
N ARG A 195 8.34 -7.59 -12.37
CA ARG A 195 9.79 -7.57 -12.66
C ARG A 195 10.43 -6.21 -12.36
N ALA A 196 9.72 -5.10 -12.61
CA ALA A 196 10.21 -3.78 -12.25
C ALA A 196 10.38 -3.64 -10.71
N GLY A 197 9.46 -4.19 -9.93
CA GLY A 197 9.58 -4.23 -8.47
C GLY A 197 10.72 -5.12 -7.96
N LEU A 198 11.00 -6.24 -8.64
CA LEU A 198 12.13 -7.12 -8.30
C LEU A 198 13.48 -6.41 -8.40
N ALA A 199 13.62 -5.45 -9.32
CA ALA A 199 14.86 -4.67 -9.42
C ALA A 199 15.18 -3.92 -8.11
N GLU A 200 14.15 -3.44 -7.42
CA GLU A 200 14.31 -2.78 -6.12
C GLU A 200 14.67 -3.78 -5.02
N VAL A 201 14.07 -4.98 -5.01
CA VAL A 201 14.43 -6.06 -4.08
C VAL A 201 15.90 -6.46 -4.27
N ILE A 202 16.35 -6.63 -5.52
CA ILE A 202 17.76 -6.92 -5.85
C ILE A 202 18.65 -5.79 -5.34
N LYS A 203 18.27 -4.54 -5.53
CA LYS A 203 19.03 -3.38 -5.04
C LYS A 203 19.27 -3.48 -3.53
N TYR A 204 18.30 -3.84 -2.71
CA TYR A 204 18.49 -4.01 -1.26
C TYR A 204 19.48 -5.14 -0.95
N GLY A 205 19.40 -6.25 -1.66
CA GLY A 205 20.38 -7.32 -1.55
C GLY A 205 21.81 -6.87 -1.85
N MET A 206 21.97 -6.04 -2.89
CA MET A 206 23.30 -5.56 -3.31
C MET A 206 23.91 -4.51 -2.37
N ILE A 207 23.10 -3.65 -1.74
CA ILE A 207 23.62 -2.52 -0.95
C ILE A 207 23.71 -2.78 0.54
N GLY A 208 23.05 -3.80 1.08
CA GLY A 208 23.05 -3.98 2.54
C GLY A 208 22.63 -5.33 3.08
N ASP A 209 22.04 -6.21 2.28
CA ASP A 209 21.52 -7.51 2.72
C ASP A 209 22.03 -8.67 1.86
N THR A 210 23.24 -9.14 2.16
CA THR A 210 23.89 -10.24 1.40
C THR A 210 23.09 -11.54 1.46
N ASP A 211 22.41 -11.82 2.57
CA ASP A 211 21.57 -13.02 2.67
C ASP A 211 20.33 -12.93 1.77
N LEU A 212 19.77 -11.72 1.60
CA LEU A 212 18.70 -11.47 0.63
C LEU A 212 19.20 -11.70 -0.79
N PHE A 213 20.42 -11.25 -1.10
CA PHE A 213 21.01 -11.46 -2.40
C PHE A 213 21.23 -12.96 -2.68
N ASP A 214 21.82 -13.68 -1.72
CA ASP A 214 22.02 -15.13 -1.79
C ASP A 214 20.70 -15.90 -1.94
N LEU A 215 19.65 -15.45 -1.25
CA LEU A 215 18.31 -16.01 -1.37
C LEU A 215 17.76 -15.85 -2.79
N LEU A 216 17.90 -14.67 -3.38
CA LEU A 216 17.47 -14.40 -4.74
C LEU A 216 18.21 -15.27 -5.76
N GLU A 217 19.55 -15.42 -5.63
CA GLU A 217 20.34 -16.26 -6.56
C GLU A 217 19.96 -17.75 -6.51
N ARG A 218 19.57 -18.26 -5.34
CA ARG A 218 19.22 -19.69 -5.15
C ARG A 218 17.74 -19.98 -5.43
N SER A 219 16.90 -18.94 -5.61
CA SER A 219 15.47 -19.10 -5.77
C SER A 219 15.06 -19.06 -7.23
N ALA A 220 13.85 -19.52 -7.50
CA ALA A 220 13.22 -19.54 -8.81
C ALA A 220 11.79 -18.95 -8.73
N GLY A 221 11.13 -18.78 -9.87
CA GLY A 221 9.74 -18.32 -9.91
C GLY A 221 9.61 -16.81 -10.09
N PHE A 222 10.70 -16.10 -10.43
CA PHE A 222 10.68 -14.65 -10.63
C PHE A 222 10.12 -14.20 -11.99
N ASP A 223 9.75 -15.12 -12.83
CA ASP A 223 9.20 -14.83 -14.17
C ASP A 223 7.77 -14.32 -14.14
N ASP A 224 6.99 -14.73 -13.13
CA ASP A 224 5.58 -14.43 -12.98
C ASP A 224 5.23 -14.35 -11.49
N PRO A 225 4.44 -13.36 -11.02
CA PRO A 225 4.01 -13.28 -9.63
C PRO A 225 3.24 -14.51 -9.13
N LEU A 226 2.62 -15.28 -10.03
CA LEU A 226 1.92 -16.53 -9.72
C LEU A 226 2.86 -17.74 -9.56
N SER A 227 4.12 -17.61 -9.99
CA SER A 227 5.12 -18.69 -9.94
C SER A 227 5.99 -18.65 -8.69
N ILE A 228 6.02 -17.53 -7.97
CA ILE A 228 6.78 -17.40 -6.72
C ILE A 228 6.01 -18.03 -5.56
N SER A 229 6.70 -18.76 -4.69
CA SER A 229 6.05 -19.31 -3.50
C SER A 229 5.68 -18.20 -2.51
N THR A 230 4.56 -18.36 -1.81
CA THR A 230 4.09 -17.39 -0.80
C THR A 230 5.15 -17.13 0.27
N GLU A 231 5.82 -18.16 0.76
CA GLU A 231 6.87 -18.06 1.79
C GLU A 231 8.07 -17.22 1.29
N LEU A 232 8.51 -17.47 0.05
CA LEU A 232 9.58 -16.69 -0.56
C LEU A 232 9.15 -15.23 -0.73
N LEU A 233 7.97 -14.98 -1.30
CA LEU A 233 7.45 -13.64 -1.50
C LEU A 233 7.36 -12.87 -0.19
N GLU A 234 6.78 -13.45 0.86
CA GLU A 234 6.69 -12.82 2.18
C GLU A 234 8.07 -12.52 2.78
N THR A 235 9.04 -13.40 2.57
CA THR A 235 10.42 -13.17 3.03
C THR A 235 11.06 -12.00 2.29
N LEU A 236 10.88 -11.90 0.97
CA LEU A 236 11.38 -10.79 0.17
C LEU A 236 10.74 -9.46 0.60
N LEU A 237 9.43 -9.45 0.81
CA LEU A 237 8.69 -8.26 1.27
C LEU A 237 9.16 -7.81 2.66
N GLU A 238 9.31 -8.75 3.59
CA GLU A 238 9.75 -8.46 4.96
C GLU A 238 11.15 -7.86 4.98
N ARG A 239 12.13 -8.51 4.33
CA ARG A 239 13.53 -8.05 4.31
C ARG A 239 13.66 -6.70 3.60
N SER A 240 12.96 -6.52 2.48
CA SER A 240 12.95 -5.24 1.75
C SER A 240 12.34 -4.12 2.58
N ALA A 241 11.21 -4.38 3.26
CA ALA A 241 10.58 -3.38 4.12
C ALA A 241 11.45 -3.03 5.33
N GLN A 242 12.15 -4.00 5.93
CA GLN A 242 13.13 -3.77 6.99
C GLN A 242 14.30 -2.90 6.50
N ALA A 243 14.88 -3.23 5.33
CA ALA A 243 15.96 -2.44 4.74
C ALA A 243 15.53 -1.01 4.39
N LYS A 244 14.27 -0.80 4.01
CA LYS A 244 13.73 0.52 3.69
C LYS A 244 13.41 1.35 4.93
N ALA A 245 13.08 0.70 6.05
CA ALA A 245 12.73 1.34 7.32
C ALA A 245 13.93 1.86 8.12
N LEU A 246 15.16 1.49 7.73
CA LEU A 246 16.43 1.96 8.31
C LEU A 246 16.83 3.31 7.72
#